data_55fc6f7a105d3046c795d28e2a9f39ce
#
_entry.id   55fc6f7a105d3046c795d28e2a9f39ce
#
_cell.length_a   1.000
_cell.length_b   1.000
_cell.length_c   1.000
_cell.angle_alpha   90.00
_cell.angle_beta   90.00
_cell.angle_gamma   90.00
#
_symmetry.space_group_name_H-M   'P 1'
#
loop_
_entity.id
_entity.type
_entity.pdbx_description
1 polymer ?
#
loop_
_entity_poly.entity_id
_entity_poly.type
_entity_poly.pdbx_seq_one_letter_code
_entity_poly.pdbx_strand_id
1 'polypeptide(L)'
;MRKILLIISIAFVVLFARCKHSDVKPQANKKLVGEVEVKKTEPSKGTLDPEEERERAAYRAADTTGLDPHSPYWYDPTISEPQFSENGDTMMYFPRKRKGGHYVVPEGVTYLQERVFQCCMKVRSIIFPKSLKHIEMAVCDNCPQLRKVVFKSPIREVPFRGFTYCRRLREFHLVDRWPPVTFYEGYENAEEEEWFYTFGGVNAKKCVIFVPKGCAKRYKRHRLWRRFKHIVEE
;
A
#
# COMPACT_ATOMS: atom_id res chain seq x y z
N MET A 1 16.88 6.62 -29.20
CA MET A 1 16.39 6.01 -27.95
C MET A 1 15.84 7.02 -26.91
N ARG A 2 16.40 8.23 -26.75
CA ARG A 2 15.87 9.26 -25.81
C ARG A 2 14.47 9.82 -26.16
N LYS A 3 14.08 9.86 -27.44
CA LYS A 3 12.78 10.42 -27.85
C LYS A 3 11.58 9.49 -27.60
N ILE A 4 11.78 8.19 -27.54
CA ILE A 4 10.71 7.20 -27.28
C ILE A 4 10.33 7.18 -25.81
N LEU A 5 11.31 7.34 -24.89
CA LEU A 5 11.02 7.44 -23.46
C LEU A 5 10.20 8.70 -23.08
N LEU A 6 10.43 9.83 -23.81
CA LEU A 6 9.70 11.07 -23.56
C LEU A 6 8.21 10.95 -23.95
N ILE A 7 7.91 10.20 -25.02
CA ILE A 7 6.52 10.00 -25.49
C ILE A 7 5.71 9.13 -24.53
N ILE A 8 6.32 8.11 -23.95
CA ILE A 8 5.67 7.24 -22.95
C ILE A 8 5.39 8.02 -21.66
N SER A 9 6.33 8.88 -21.24
CA SER A 9 6.15 9.73 -20.04
C SER A 9 5.02 10.76 -20.24
N ILE A 10 4.90 11.37 -21.43
CA ILE A 10 3.84 12.35 -21.75
C ILE A 10 2.47 11.67 -21.85
N ALA A 11 2.38 10.46 -22.42
CA ALA A 11 1.14 9.70 -22.49
C ALA A 11 0.60 9.35 -21.08
N PHE A 12 1.49 9.02 -20.13
CA PHE A 12 1.10 8.71 -18.76
C PHE A 12 0.61 9.95 -17.99
N VAL A 13 1.26 11.11 -18.18
CA VAL A 13 0.85 12.39 -17.58
C VAL A 13 -0.50 12.86 -18.15
N VAL A 14 -0.75 12.67 -19.45
CA VAL A 14 -2.03 13.06 -20.07
C VAL A 14 -3.19 12.17 -19.59
N LEU A 15 -2.97 10.88 -19.31
CA LEU A 15 -4.01 10.02 -18.74
C LEU A 15 -4.38 10.43 -17.30
N PHE A 16 -3.41 10.87 -16.48
CA PHE A 16 -3.67 11.35 -15.13
C PHE A 16 -4.34 12.74 -15.10
N ALA A 17 -4.02 13.62 -16.04
CA ALA A 17 -4.67 14.93 -16.16
C ALA A 17 -6.16 14.82 -16.54
N ARG A 18 -6.57 13.77 -17.26
CA ARG A 18 -7.98 13.52 -17.60
C ARG A 18 -8.83 13.00 -16.44
N CYS A 19 -8.22 12.41 -15.42
CA CYS A 19 -8.93 12.00 -14.20
C CYS A 19 -9.20 13.15 -13.22
N LYS A 20 -8.64 14.35 -13.44
CA LYS A 20 -8.85 15.52 -12.56
C LYS A 20 -10.05 16.41 -12.94
N HIS A 21 -10.77 16.11 -14.03
CA HIS A 21 -11.92 16.94 -14.45
C HIS A 21 -13.10 16.06 -14.89
N SER A 22 -13.83 15.57 -13.94
CA SER A 22 -15.26 15.34 -14.07
C SER A 22 -15.94 15.80 -12.78
N ASP A 23 -16.18 17.11 -12.70
CA ASP A 23 -17.17 17.67 -11.80
C ASP A 23 -18.56 17.22 -12.26
N VAL A 24 -18.93 15.98 -11.90
CA VAL A 24 -20.33 15.57 -11.94
C VAL A 24 -20.91 15.85 -10.57
N LYS A 25 -21.59 16.99 -10.44
CA LYS A 25 -22.47 17.26 -9.30
C LYS A 25 -23.52 16.15 -9.24
N PRO A 26 -23.68 15.44 -8.12
CA PRO A 26 -24.79 14.51 -7.96
C PRO A 26 -26.10 15.28 -7.96
N GLN A 27 -26.96 15.04 -8.95
CA GLN A 27 -28.37 15.44 -8.86
C GLN A 27 -29.01 14.65 -7.71
N ALA A 28 -29.51 15.38 -6.75
CA ALA A 28 -30.24 14.82 -5.60
C ALA A 28 -31.54 14.14 -6.07
N ASN A 29 -31.58 12.85 -6.07
CA ASN A 29 -32.81 12.09 -6.19
C ASN A 29 -33.46 12.04 -4.81
N LYS A 30 -34.34 13.01 -4.52
CA LYS A 30 -35.24 12.99 -3.37
C LYS A 30 -36.31 11.94 -3.58
N LYS A 31 -36.16 10.78 -2.95
CA LYS A 31 -37.27 9.99 -2.40
C LYS A 31 -36.72 8.72 -1.72
N LEU A 32 -37.24 8.49 -0.51
CA LEU A 32 -37.06 7.30 0.34
C LEU A 32 -35.78 7.25 1.20
N VAL A 33 -35.76 8.07 2.24
CA VAL A 33 -35.05 7.72 3.48
C VAL A 33 -36.04 7.99 4.62
N GLY A 34 -36.53 6.92 5.24
CA GLY A 34 -37.21 6.99 6.51
C GLY A 34 -36.20 7.39 7.58
N GLU A 35 -36.58 8.34 8.43
CA GLU A 35 -35.80 8.78 9.57
C GLU A 35 -35.54 7.59 10.51
N VAL A 36 -34.28 7.16 10.60
CA VAL A 36 -33.81 6.28 11.67
C VAL A 36 -33.19 7.19 12.72
N GLU A 37 -33.88 7.35 13.84
CA GLU A 37 -33.35 7.98 15.04
C GLU A 37 -32.10 7.24 15.53
N VAL A 38 -30.92 7.83 15.33
CA VAL A 38 -29.66 7.30 15.88
C VAL A 38 -29.56 7.75 17.34
N LYS A 39 -29.89 6.87 18.28
CA LYS A 39 -29.56 7.06 19.71
C LYS A 39 -28.03 7.18 19.84
N LYS A 40 -27.58 8.32 20.36
CA LYS A 40 -26.18 8.52 20.78
C LYS A 40 -25.90 7.58 21.94
N THR A 41 -25.16 6.51 21.70
CA THR A 41 -24.52 5.71 22.75
C THR A 41 -23.09 6.19 22.91
N GLU A 42 -22.68 6.46 24.15
CA GLU A 42 -21.31 6.83 24.49
C GLU A 42 -20.32 5.70 24.12
N PRO A 43 -19.11 6.03 23.63
CA PRO A 43 -18.15 5.01 23.19
C PRO A 43 -17.60 4.23 24.38
N SER A 44 -17.79 2.90 24.37
CA SER A 44 -17.16 1.99 25.31
C SER A 44 -15.64 1.94 25.06
N LYS A 45 -14.83 1.76 26.13
CA LYS A 45 -13.38 1.60 26.08
C LYS A 45 -12.99 0.48 25.09
N GLY A 46 -12.49 0.84 23.91
CA GLY A 46 -12.10 -0.11 22.87
C GLY A 46 -12.66 0.19 21.48
N THR A 47 -13.50 1.19 21.34
CA THR A 47 -14.01 1.65 20.03
C THR A 47 -12.91 2.36 19.23
N LEU A 48 -12.91 2.07 17.94
CA LEU A 48 -12.07 2.75 16.96
C LEU A 48 -12.45 4.23 16.88
N ASP A 49 -11.48 5.07 16.52
CA ASP A 49 -11.73 6.46 16.17
C ASP A 49 -12.89 6.54 15.15
N PRO A 50 -13.86 7.47 15.33
CA PRO A 50 -14.98 7.62 14.40
C PRO A 50 -14.58 7.81 12.93
N GLU A 51 -13.41 8.40 12.67
CA GLU A 51 -12.85 8.54 11.35
C GLU A 51 -12.36 7.17 10.81
N GLU A 52 -11.73 6.37 11.68
CA GLU A 52 -11.30 5.00 11.36
C GLU A 52 -12.50 4.07 11.09
N GLU A 53 -13.62 4.33 11.75
CA GLU A 53 -14.85 3.56 11.57
C GLU A 53 -15.61 3.96 10.29
N ARG A 54 -15.64 5.25 9.95
CA ARG A 54 -16.14 5.75 8.66
C ARG A 54 -15.34 5.23 7.48
N GLU A 55 -14.01 5.24 7.56
CA GLU A 55 -13.15 4.69 6.53
C GLU A 55 -13.35 3.18 6.36
N ARG A 56 -13.54 2.45 7.48
CA ARG A 56 -13.86 1.02 7.43
C ARG A 56 -15.25 0.74 6.85
N ALA A 57 -16.22 1.60 7.16
CA ALA A 57 -17.57 1.49 6.61
C ALA A 57 -17.59 1.77 5.11
N ALA A 58 -16.92 2.84 4.67
CA ALA A 58 -16.75 3.17 3.25
C ALA A 58 -16.02 2.06 2.51
N TYR A 59 -14.99 1.46 3.12
CA TYR A 59 -14.25 0.36 2.57
C TYR A 59 -15.10 -0.93 2.46
N ARG A 60 -15.91 -1.26 3.49
CA ARG A 60 -16.84 -2.40 3.45
C ARG A 60 -17.91 -2.19 2.37
N ALA A 61 -18.42 -0.96 2.23
CA ALA A 61 -19.39 -0.62 1.20
C ALA A 61 -18.80 -0.75 -0.22
N ALA A 62 -17.56 -0.30 -0.41
CA ALA A 62 -16.84 -0.48 -1.68
C ALA A 62 -16.57 -1.95 -2.03
N ASP A 63 -16.38 -2.81 -1.01
CA ASP A 63 -16.10 -4.25 -1.19
C ASP A 63 -17.38 -5.05 -1.55
N THR A 64 -18.57 -4.46 -1.42
CA THR A 64 -19.85 -5.11 -1.70
C THR A 64 -20.50 -4.73 -3.03
N THR A 65 -19.99 -3.70 -3.70
CA THR A 65 -20.54 -3.21 -4.97
C THR A 65 -19.87 -3.91 -6.16
N GLY A 66 -20.21 -5.17 -6.43
CA GLY A 66 -20.04 -5.89 -7.70
C GLY A 66 -19.03 -5.31 -8.70
N LEU A 67 -17.77 -5.20 -8.30
CA LEU A 67 -16.71 -4.76 -9.20
C LEU A 67 -16.56 -5.78 -10.33
N ASP A 68 -16.43 -5.28 -11.56
CA ASP A 68 -16.13 -6.06 -12.75
C ASP A 68 -15.04 -7.12 -12.43
N PRO A 69 -15.27 -8.42 -12.73
CA PRO A 69 -14.27 -9.47 -12.54
C PRO A 69 -12.93 -9.18 -13.22
N HIS A 70 -12.92 -8.34 -14.24
CA HIS A 70 -11.71 -7.88 -14.95
C HIS A 70 -11.13 -6.59 -14.38
N SER A 71 -11.78 -5.98 -13.38
CA SER A 71 -11.24 -4.80 -12.71
C SER A 71 -9.98 -5.16 -11.92
N PRO A 72 -8.92 -4.32 -11.96
CA PRO A 72 -7.77 -4.48 -11.08
C PRO A 72 -8.11 -4.37 -9.59
N TYR A 73 -9.34 -3.97 -9.26
CA TYR A 73 -9.87 -3.92 -7.90
C TYR A 73 -10.69 -5.16 -7.53
N TRP A 74 -10.78 -6.13 -8.44
CA TRP A 74 -11.59 -7.31 -8.25
C TRP A 74 -11.16 -8.10 -7.02
N TYR A 75 -12.15 -8.50 -6.25
CA TYR A 75 -12.01 -9.32 -5.06
C TYR A 75 -12.91 -10.56 -5.20
N ASP A 76 -12.30 -11.73 -5.28
CA ASP A 76 -13.03 -12.99 -5.25
C ASP A 76 -13.07 -13.56 -3.83
N PRO A 77 -14.24 -13.56 -3.17
CA PRO A 77 -14.38 -14.10 -1.82
C PRO A 77 -14.23 -15.63 -1.78
N THR A 78 -14.29 -16.30 -2.91
CA THR A 78 -14.17 -17.77 -3.02
C THR A 78 -12.70 -18.22 -3.00
N ILE A 79 -11.77 -17.36 -3.43
CA ILE A 79 -10.35 -17.66 -3.41
C ILE A 79 -9.84 -17.57 -1.97
N SER A 80 -9.44 -18.71 -1.40
CA SER A 80 -8.97 -18.83 -0.01
C SER A 80 -7.44 -18.88 0.11
N GLU A 81 -6.73 -19.21 -0.98
CA GLU A 81 -5.28 -19.34 -1.01
C GLU A 81 -4.62 -18.39 -2.01
N PRO A 82 -3.36 -17.98 -1.78
CA PRO A 82 -2.60 -17.15 -2.70
C PRO A 82 -2.51 -17.77 -4.10
N GLN A 83 -2.61 -16.93 -5.13
CA GLN A 83 -2.50 -17.36 -6.51
C GLN A 83 -1.16 -16.93 -7.11
N PHE A 84 -0.60 -17.79 -7.91
CA PHE A 84 0.68 -17.60 -8.59
C PHE A 84 0.51 -17.86 -10.08
N SER A 85 1.44 -17.34 -10.89
CA SER A 85 1.60 -17.75 -12.29
C SER A 85 1.87 -19.25 -12.42
N GLU A 86 1.67 -19.80 -13.59
CA GLU A 86 1.86 -21.22 -13.86
C GLU A 86 3.26 -21.71 -13.50
N ASN A 87 4.29 -20.92 -13.77
CA ASN A 87 5.68 -21.20 -13.41
C ASN A 87 6.05 -20.87 -11.96
N GLY A 88 5.12 -20.30 -11.18
CA GLY A 88 5.27 -19.96 -9.77
C GLY A 88 6.14 -18.75 -9.45
N ASP A 89 6.66 -18.04 -10.47
CA ASP A 89 7.59 -16.92 -10.25
C ASP A 89 6.90 -15.56 -9.98
N THR A 90 5.61 -15.47 -10.30
CA THR A 90 4.80 -14.28 -10.11
C THR A 90 3.70 -14.53 -9.10
N MET A 91 3.65 -13.72 -8.04
CA MET A 91 2.52 -13.73 -7.12
C MET A 91 1.44 -12.78 -7.64
N MET A 92 0.28 -13.34 -8.01
CA MET A 92 -0.80 -12.61 -8.70
C MET A 92 -1.87 -12.10 -7.75
N TYR A 93 -2.17 -12.84 -6.68
CA TYR A 93 -3.26 -12.52 -5.78
C TYR A 93 -3.01 -13.05 -4.37
N PHE A 94 -3.47 -12.30 -3.35
CA PHE A 94 -3.51 -12.76 -1.96
C PHE A 94 -4.91 -12.55 -1.38
N PRO A 95 -5.53 -13.58 -0.79
CA PRO A 95 -6.89 -13.49 -0.27
C PRO A 95 -7.01 -12.51 0.90
N ARG A 96 -7.79 -11.45 0.74
CA ARG A 96 -7.93 -10.37 1.73
C ARG A 96 -8.42 -10.83 3.10
N LYS A 97 -9.24 -11.88 3.14
CA LYS A 97 -9.83 -12.46 4.38
C LYS A 97 -9.07 -13.67 4.90
N ARG A 98 -7.94 -14.05 4.29
CA ARG A 98 -7.15 -15.20 4.69
C ARG A 98 -6.84 -15.16 6.19
N LYS A 99 -7.06 -16.28 6.87
CA LYS A 99 -6.70 -16.45 8.28
C LYS A 99 -5.18 -16.54 8.42
N GLY A 100 -4.67 -16.14 9.59
CA GLY A 100 -3.23 -16.07 9.83
C GLY A 100 -2.68 -14.66 9.63
N GLY A 101 -1.94 -14.18 10.61
CA GLY A 101 -1.41 -12.81 10.58
C GLY A 101 -0.02 -12.70 9.96
N HIS A 102 0.64 -13.81 9.69
CA HIS A 102 2.02 -13.86 9.23
C HIS A 102 2.09 -14.57 7.88
N TYR A 103 2.71 -13.93 6.92
CA TYR A 103 2.89 -14.50 5.60
C TYR A 103 4.34 -14.40 5.15
N VAL A 104 4.86 -15.50 4.64
CA VAL A 104 6.16 -15.57 4.00
C VAL A 104 5.90 -15.85 2.53
N VAL A 105 6.29 -14.92 1.68
CA VAL A 105 6.23 -15.12 0.23
C VAL A 105 7.23 -16.21 -0.14
N PRO A 106 6.84 -17.25 -0.92
CA PRO A 106 7.72 -18.36 -1.24
C PRO A 106 9.01 -17.93 -1.94
N GLU A 107 10.10 -18.62 -1.65
CA GLU A 107 11.31 -18.48 -2.46
C GLU A 107 11.03 -18.95 -3.89
N GLY A 108 11.65 -18.30 -4.89
CA GLY A 108 11.33 -18.49 -6.31
C GLY A 108 10.39 -17.40 -6.86
N VAL A 109 9.59 -16.74 -6.03
CA VAL A 109 8.80 -15.58 -6.46
C VAL A 109 9.76 -14.42 -6.75
N THR A 110 9.72 -13.95 -8.00
CA THR A 110 10.57 -12.85 -8.50
C THR A 110 9.77 -11.56 -8.76
N TYR A 111 8.46 -11.69 -8.91
CA TYR A 111 7.56 -10.61 -9.29
C TYR A 111 6.30 -10.58 -8.40
N LEU A 112 5.94 -9.40 -7.91
CA LEU A 112 4.69 -9.15 -7.22
C LEU A 112 3.80 -8.27 -8.09
N GLN A 113 2.64 -8.80 -8.46
CA GLN A 113 1.66 -8.07 -9.24
C GLN A 113 1.09 -6.89 -8.45
N GLU A 114 0.56 -5.90 -9.16
CA GLU A 114 -0.07 -4.74 -8.54
C GLU A 114 -1.15 -5.17 -7.54
N ARG A 115 -1.23 -4.46 -6.42
CA ARG A 115 -2.28 -4.64 -5.40
C ARG A 115 -2.35 -6.03 -4.77
N VAL A 116 -1.33 -6.88 -4.91
CA VAL A 116 -1.35 -8.29 -4.47
C VAL A 116 -1.76 -8.46 -3.00
N PHE A 117 -1.33 -7.58 -2.11
CA PHE A 117 -1.73 -7.56 -0.69
C PHE A 117 -2.65 -6.39 -0.35
N GLN A 118 -3.17 -5.66 -1.34
CA GLN A 118 -4.05 -4.52 -1.05
C GLN A 118 -5.23 -4.95 -0.19
N CYS A 119 -5.53 -4.15 0.84
CA CYS A 119 -6.68 -4.35 1.70
C CYS A 119 -6.69 -5.67 2.49
N CYS A 120 -5.52 -6.24 2.77
CA CYS A 120 -5.40 -7.45 3.58
C CYS A 120 -5.64 -7.14 5.06
N MET A 121 -6.88 -7.28 5.49
CA MET A 121 -7.38 -6.85 6.81
C MET A 121 -6.78 -7.59 8.00
N LYS A 122 -6.20 -8.79 7.79
CA LYS A 122 -5.71 -9.65 8.88
C LYS A 122 -4.19 -9.84 8.88
N VAL A 123 -3.51 -9.46 7.82
CA VAL A 123 -2.06 -9.62 7.69
C VAL A 123 -1.35 -8.67 8.67
N ARG A 124 -0.47 -9.23 9.49
CA ARG A 124 0.34 -8.52 10.50
C ARG A 124 1.81 -8.43 10.12
N SER A 125 2.32 -9.41 9.41
CA SER A 125 3.68 -9.37 8.87
C SER A 125 3.76 -10.02 7.51
N ILE A 126 4.63 -9.46 6.66
CA ILE A 126 4.99 -10.02 5.36
C ILE A 126 6.51 -10.09 5.28
N ILE A 127 7.01 -11.25 4.87
CA ILE A 127 8.43 -11.46 4.57
C ILE A 127 8.55 -11.77 3.09
N PHE A 128 9.28 -10.92 2.38
CA PHE A 128 9.57 -11.06 0.97
C PHE A 128 10.87 -11.86 0.75
N PRO A 129 10.93 -12.75 -0.27
CA PRO A 129 12.02 -13.69 -0.47
C PRO A 129 13.29 -13.01 -1.02
N LYS A 130 14.39 -13.74 -1.00
CA LYS A 130 15.65 -13.30 -1.64
C LYS A 130 15.56 -13.26 -3.17
N SER A 131 14.67 -14.05 -3.75
CA SER A 131 14.44 -14.12 -5.20
C SER A 131 13.70 -12.91 -5.76
N LEU A 132 13.05 -12.08 -4.92
CA LEU A 132 12.24 -10.97 -5.37
C LEU A 132 13.05 -9.91 -6.13
N LYS A 133 12.58 -9.53 -7.31
CA LYS A 133 13.23 -8.57 -8.22
C LYS A 133 12.38 -7.37 -8.54
N HIS A 134 11.06 -7.55 -8.58
CA HIS A 134 10.13 -6.52 -9.00
C HIS A 134 8.86 -6.51 -8.16
N ILE A 135 8.38 -5.31 -7.87
CA ILE A 135 7.17 -5.04 -7.09
C ILE A 135 6.36 -3.97 -7.80
N GLU A 136 5.14 -4.30 -8.14
CA GLU A 136 4.20 -3.36 -8.73
C GLU A 136 3.55 -2.44 -7.69
N MET A 137 2.80 -1.43 -8.18
CA MET A 137 2.17 -0.42 -7.35
C MET A 137 1.17 -1.01 -6.34
N ALA A 138 0.92 -0.26 -5.27
CA ALA A 138 -0.09 -0.53 -4.24
C ALA A 138 0.04 -1.91 -3.57
N VAL A 139 1.23 -2.49 -3.55
CA VAL A 139 1.50 -3.87 -3.09
C VAL A 139 0.87 -4.19 -1.74
N CYS A 140 0.92 -3.27 -0.77
CA CYS A 140 0.34 -3.40 0.57
C CYS A 140 -0.54 -2.19 0.94
N ASP A 141 -1.13 -1.53 -0.06
CA ASP A 141 -2.01 -0.39 0.18
C ASP A 141 -3.18 -0.80 1.08
N ASN A 142 -3.46 0.01 2.09
CA ASN A 142 -4.56 -0.19 3.04
C ASN A 142 -4.55 -1.56 3.76
N CYS A 143 -3.39 -1.91 4.35
CA CYS A 143 -3.24 -3.08 5.24
C CYS A 143 -3.25 -2.63 6.71
N PRO A 144 -4.43 -2.44 7.35
CA PRO A 144 -4.54 -1.73 8.63
C PRO A 144 -3.95 -2.51 9.82
N GLN A 145 -3.75 -3.82 9.71
CA GLN A 145 -3.14 -4.63 10.75
C GLN A 145 -1.64 -4.90 10.52
N LEU A 146 -1.09 -4.50 9.37
CA LEU A 146 0.31 -4.74 9.03
C LEU A 146 1.24 -4.02 10.01
N ARG A 147 2.12 -4.78 10.67
CA ARG A 147 3.06 -4.27 11.68
C ARG A 147 4.51 -4.43 11.27
N LYS A 148 4.81 -5.44 10.45
CA LYS A 148 6.17 -5.78 10.07
C LYS A 148 6.26 -6.12 8.60
N VAL A 149 7.25 -5.54 7.94
CA VAL A 149 7.64 -5.85 6.57
C VAL A 149 9.12 -6.18 6.55
N VAL A 150 9.51 -7.27 5.90
CA VAL A 150 10.89 -7.69 5.77
C VAL A 150 11.20 -7.98 4.31
N PHE A 151 12.14 -7.26 3.74
CA PHE A 151 12.72 -7.57 2.44
C PHE A 151 14.03 -8.33 2.64
N LYS A 152 14.12 -9.52 2.06
CA LYS A 152 15.38 -10.31 2.03
C LYS A 152 16.20 -10.06 0.77
N SER A 153 15.66 -9.28 -0.18
CA SER A 153 16.32 -8.83 -1.42
C SER A 153 16.35 -7.30 -1.47
N PRO A 154 17.31 -6.69 -2.15
CA PRO A 154 17.27 -5.27 -2.45
C PRO A 154 16.04 -4.92 -3.30
N ILE A 155 15.32 -3.85 -2.93
CA ILE A 155 14.11 -3.44 -3.66
C ILE A 155 14.35 -2.26 -4.61
N ARG A 156 15.46 -1.57 -4.47
CA ARG A 156 15.86 -0.39 -5.26
C ARG A 156 14.83 0.74 -5.29
N GLU A 157 13.55 0.43 -5.35
CA GLU A 157 12.44 1.38 -5.40
C GLU A 157 11.30 0.95 -4.47
N VAL A 158 10.72 1.90 -3.73
CA VAL A 158 9.45 1.70 -3.02
C VAL A 158 8.34 2.05 -3.98
N PRO A 159 7.44 1.11 -4.30
CA PRO A 159 6.42 1.32 -5.31
C PRO A 159 5.42 2.40 -4.91
N PHE A 160 4.82 3.04 -5.91
CA PHE A 160 3.72 3.98 -5.72
C PHE A 160 2.58 3.34 -4.91
N ARG A 161 2.11 4.02 -3.87
CA ARG A 161 1.13 3.54 -2.89
C ARG A 161 1.52 2.23 -2.19
N GLY A 162 2.81 1.90 -2.16
CA GLY A 162 3.29 0.60 -1.68
C GLY A 162 2.81 0.24 -0.29
N PHE A 163 2.79 1.21 0.64
CA PHE A 163 2.45 1.00 2.06
C PHE A 163 1.52 2.09 2.60
N THR A 164 0.73 2.72 1.74
CA THR A 164 -0.25 3.73 2.13
C THR A 164 -1.29 3.12 3.07
N TYR A 165 -1.73 3.88 4.07
CA TYR A 165 -2.72 3.46 5.09
C TYR A 165 -2.35 2.22 5.91
N CYS A 166 -1.07 1.81 5.94
CA CYS A 166 -0.55 0.80 6.86
C CYS A 166 -0.33 1.41 8.26
N ARG A 167 -1.39 1.89 8.91
CA ARG A 167 -1.34 2.72 10.14
C ARG A 167 -0.66 2.04 11.33
N ARG A 168 -0.61 0.70 11.35
CA ARG A 168 0.03 -0.09 12.41
C ARG A 168 1.44 -0.54 12.10
N LEU A 169 2.02 -0.13 10.97
CA LEU A 169 3.39 -0.47 10.61
C LEU A 169 4.37 0.07 11.67
N ARG A 170 5.25 -0.83 12.16
CA ARG A 170 6.21 -0.58 13.23
C ARG A 170 7.62 -1.00 12.88
N GLU A 171 7.77 -1.96 12.00
CA GLU A 171 9.05 -2.52 11.60
C GLU A 171 9.11 -2.64 10.08
N PHE A 172 10.16 -2.08 9.50
CA PHE A 172 10.43 -2.14 8.07
C PHE A 172 11.90 -2.47 7.85
N HIS A 173 12.19 -3.69 7.44
CA HIS A 173 13.54 -4.23 7.30
C HIS A 173 13.96 -4.21 5.84
N LEU A 174 15.14 -3.64 5.59
CA LEU A 174 15.74 -3.49 4.27
C LEU A 174 17.17 -4.04 4.28
N VAL A 175 17.55 -4.68 3.18
CA VAL A 175 18.92 -5.12 2.94
C VAL A 175 19.69 -4.19 2.00
N ASP A 176 19.04 -3.11 1.57
CA ASP A 176 19.61 -2.13 0.65
C ASP A 176 20.67 -1.29 1.34
N ARG A 177 21.87 -1.24 0.76
CA ARG A 177 22.96 -0.38 1.25
C ARG A 177 22.76 1.10 0.92
N TRP A 178 21.91 1.39 -0.06
CA TRP A 178 21.47 2.71 -0.44
C TRP A 178 19.96 2.81 -0.22
N PRO A 179 19.46 3.96 0.25
CA PRO A 179 18.03 4.13 0.43
C PRO A 179 17.30 3.86 -0.89
N PRO A 180 16.29 2.99 -0.90
CA PRO A 180 15.44 2.83 -2.07
C PRO A 180 14.83 4.16 -2.48
N VAL A 181 14.81 4.42 -3.79
CA VAL A 181 14.16 5.60 -4.38
C VAL A 181 12.64 5.45 -4.37
N THR A 182 11.93 6.47 -4.78
CA THR A 182 10.48 6.41 -4.93
C THR A 182 10.08 6.89 -6.32
N PHE A 183 8.86 6.60 -6.71
CA PHE A 183 8.29 7.07 -7.98
C PHE A 183 8.41 8.60 -8.15
N TYR A 184 8.42 9.35 -7.04
CA TYR A 184 8.50 10.81 -7.05
C TYR A 184 9.92 11.38 -7.01
N GLU A 185 10.96 10.54 -7.02
CA GLU A 185 12.33 11.05 -7.04
C GLU A 185 12.61 11.78 -8.37
N GLY A 186 13.06 13.04 -8.26
CA GLY A 186 13.30 13.91 -9.42
C GLY A 186 12.17 14.87 -9.78
N TYR A 187 11.00 14.78 -9.11
CA TYR A 187 9.95 15.81 -9.25
C TYR A 187 10.20 16.96 -8.26
N GLU A 188 10.18 18.20 -8.76
CA GLU A 188 10.26 19.39 -7.91
C GLU A 188 9.02 19.50 -7.02
N ASN A 189 9.20 19.89 -5.76
CA ASN A 189 8.12 20.10 -4.76
C ASN A 189 7.28 18.87 -4.38
N ALA A 190 7.76 17.65 -4.63
CA ALA A 190 7.00 16.42 -4.37
C ALA A 190 7.16 15.82 -2.96
N GLU A 191 7.82 16.50 -1.99
CA GLU A 191 8.14 15.88 -0.68
C GLU A 191 6.92 15.42 0.12
N GLU A 192 5.83 16.20 0.13
CA GLU A 192 4.60 15.82 0.83
C GLU A 192 3.83 14.77 0.07
N GLU A 193 3.73 14.92 -1.25
CA GLU A 193 3.09 13.95 -2.13
C GLU A 193 3.83 12.61 -2.13
N GLU A 194 5.18 12.64 -2.16
CA GLU A 194 6.00 11.43 -2.06
C GLU A 194 5.69 10.63 -0.80
N TRP A 195 5.64 11.32 0.37
CA TRP A 195 5.27 10.66 1.62
C TRP A 195 3.84 10.14 1.58
N PHE A 196 2.88 10.96 1.15
CA PHE A 196 1.47 10.60 1.10
C PHE A 196 1.24 9.38 0.22
N TYR A 197 1.83 9.36 -0.96
CA TYR A 197 1.66 8.25 -1.90
C TYR A 197 2.59 7.05 -1.66
N THR A 198 3.48 7.09 -0.71
CA THR A 198 4.36 5.95 -0.39
C THR A 198 4.01 5.35 0.98
N PHE A 199 3.96 6.18 2.02
CA PHE A 199 3.74 5.82 3.41
C PHE A 199 2.63 6.62 4.08
N GLY A 200 1.71 7.24 3.34
CA GLY A 200 0.61 7.99 3.90
C GLY A 200 -0.15 7.17 4.94
N GLY A 201 -0.40 7.76 6.12
CA GLY A 201 -1.02 7.07 7.25
C GLY A 201 -0.07 6.23 8.12
N VAL A 202 1.18 5.98 7.69
CA VAL A 202 2.19 5.33 8.55
C VAL A 202 2.71 6.33 9.58
N ASN A 203 2.77 5.91 10.85
CA ASN A 203 3.34 6.76 11.91
C ASN A 203 4.87 6.69 11.91
N ALA A 204 5.53 7.63 11.24
CA ALA A 204 6.98 7.70 11.13
C ALA A 204 7.72 7.87 12.47
N LYS A 205 7.03 8.37 13.53
CA LYS A 205 7.59 8.48 14.88
C LYS A 205 7.63 7.16 15.62
N LYS A 206 6.82 6.17 15.21
CA LYS A 206 6.69 4.87 15.86
C LYS A 206 7.20 3.71 15.01
N CYS A 207 7.40 3.92 13.71
CA CYS A 207 7.93 2.91 12.81
C CYS A 207 9.47 2.95 12.84
N VAL A 208 10.09 1.80 13.02
CA VAL A 208 11.54 1.61 12.99
C VAL A 208 11.93 1.07 11.62
N ILE A 209 12.91 1.70 10.99
CA ILE A 209 13.53 1.24 9.76
C ILE A 209 14.82 0.53 10.12
N PHE A 210 14.91 -0.74 9.78
CA PHE A 210 16.10 -1.54 9.96
C PHE A 210 16.89 -1.57 8.65
N VAL A 211 18.17 -1.27 8.73
CA VAL A 211 19.07 -1.13 7.56
C VAL A 211 20.40 -1.83 7.83
N PRO A 212 21.17 -2.22 6.79
CA PRO A 212 22.46 -2.85 6.99
C PRO A 212 23.45 -1.96 7.75
N LYS A 213 24.37 -2.60 8.47
CA LYS A 213 25.46 -1.92 9.20
C LYS A 213 26.21 -0.91 8.35
N GLY A 214 26.47 0.29 8.91
CA GLY A 214 27.13 1.40 8.25
C GLY A 214 26.25 2.19 7.27
N CYS A 215 24.94 1.89 7.19
CA CYS A 215 24.04 2.52 6.22
C CYS A 215 23.12 3.60 6.80
N ALA A 216 22.88 3.62 8.12
CA ALA A 216 21.90 4.52 8.74
C ALA A 216 22.10 6.00 8.39
N LYS A 217 23.36 6.46 8.28
CA LYS A 217 23.68 7.85 7.93
C LYS A 217 23.15 8.26 6.56
N ARG A 218 23.16 7.34 5.58
CA ARG A 218 22.62 7.59 4.22
C ARG A 218 21.12 7.72 4.26
N TYR A 219 20.42 6.80 4.96
CA TYR A 219 18.97 6.84 5.13
C TYR A 219 18.50 8.10 5.85
N LYS A 220 19.20 8.52 6.91
CA LYS A 220 18.90 9.77 7.64
C LYS A 220 19.11 11.05 6.81
N ARG A 221 19.88 10.99 5.72
CA ARG A 221 20.07 12.10 4.79
C ARG A 221 19.09 12.10 3.63
N HIS A 222 18.48 10.97 3.32
CA HIS A 222 17.55 10.84 2.21
C HIS A 222 16.21 11.52 2.53
N ARG A 223 15.64 12.28 1.60
CA ARG A 223 14.45 13.11 1.83
C ARG A 223 13.24 12.33 2.38
N LEU A 224 12.93 11.16 1.82
CA LEU A 224 11.83 10.31 2.29
C LEU A 224 12.17 9.67 3.63
N TRP A 225 13.28 8.94 3.69
CA TRP A 225 13.61 8.09 4.83
C TRP A 225 13.94 8.88 6.11
N ARG A 226 14.46 10.12 6.01
CA ARG A 226 14.70 11.00 7.17
C ARG A 226 13.45 11.34 7.99
N ARG A 227 12.26 11.11 7.43
CA ARG A 227 10.97 11.31 8.15
C ARG A 227 10.79 10.29 9.27
N PHE A 228 11.37 9.10 9.14
CA PHE A 228 11.37 8.10 10.20
C PHE A 228 12.33 8.49 11.33
N LYS A 229 11.79 8.55 12.57
CA LYS A 229 12.59 8.95 13.73
C LYS A 229 13.61 7.88 14.15
N HIS A 230 13.33 6.62 13.85
CA HIS A 230 14.11 5.48 14.27
C HIS A 230 14.63 4.73 13.04
N ILE A 231 15.94 4.90 12.76
CA ILE A 231 16.66 4.15 11.73
C ILE A 231 17.80 3.43 12.44
N VAL A 232 17.74 2.11 12.49
CA VAL A 232 18.59 1.20 13.25
C VAL A 232 19.36 0.30 12.32
N GLU A 233 20.62 0.03 12.63
CA GLU A 233 21.47 -0.89 11.88
C GLU A 233 21.38 -2.31 12.45
N GLU A 234 21.23 -3.30 11.58
CA GLU A 234 21.22 -4.73 11.92
C GLU A 234 22.16 -5.58 11.04
#